data_0307aa55cea2aa2571e2d7ff0cbc68cd
#
_entry.id   0307aa55cea2aa2571e2d7ff0cbc68cd
#
_cell.length_a   1.000
_cell.length_b   1.000
_cell.length_c   1.000
_cell.angle_alpha   90.00
_cell.angle_beta   90.00
_cell.angle_gamma   90.00
#
_symmetry.space_group_name_H-M   'P 1'
#
loop_
_entity.id
_entity.type
_entity.pdbx_description
1 polymer ?
#
loop_
_entity_poly.entity_id
_entity_poly.type
_entity_poly.pdbx_seq_one_letter_code
_entity_poly.pdbx_strand_id
1 'polypeptide(L)'
;MLALALGIGSGSLAAAPSAYSQAGDGSVTVRVIRAVDTSGVWTPALEPGIAGVKVTLTDDAGVGVEGVTAADGTVTLTPTAGETTNGKYRVQVVNPKPGVLFPAFASRQGLDGAPNQLSSNEEFVDLSDGKSVAYTTGLWSPGDYCQKNATLVTTCQPATREGGTQRTLVSFPYSARGQDGVDVNVTNIATNTETGTLYGIAWNKADKRVFSSAVAKRTTDYGPGGAGGIYVTDLAQKKTTRFTTVPDAGTTAHGPGTDDAFLAVPGKESLGGIKITDDGKDLFVVNLNNRKLYRYDATAATAAAPEEVTAIPDPGCPAAVDWRPFGLGLHDGIGYVGGVCSGESTGKVSDLRAVVMPFDLATGAFQTAVLNQPLDYPRGSTVGGGPCDGAGWFPWTSTYPVSQNGRPCGNSTIANPEPELGEIAFETDGSMLLAFRDRFGDRAPAGPTPGSAAVVMSGGDLNKACPVDGMYVMDTNNGCGLSPRGTRFFDTSWGGHRNTAFAGMALSKVENTIATSAFDPNHTALGYGTSFLQRDGKQDPKFGLRLNPPGEAAAFGKGASMGDLEVLCDQAPL
;
A
#
# COMPACT_ATOMS: atom_id res chain seq x y z
N MET A 1 100.19 48.52 9.75
CA MET A 1 99.79 47.36 10.55
C MET A 1 98.43 46.93 10.13
N LEU A 2 98.38 45.78 9.53
CA LEU A 2 97.20 45.18 8.91
C LEU A 2 96.29 44.49 9.99
N ALA A 3 95.03 44.83 10.03
CA ALA A 3 94.04 44.05 10.82
C ALA A 3 93.05 43.39 9.87
N LEU A 4 93.11 42.10 9.83
CA LEU A 4 92.26 41.23 9.03
C LEU A 4 90.95 40.97 9.83
N ALA A 5 89.78 41.39 9.33
CA ALA A 5 88.51 41.07 9.91
C ALA A 5 87.91 39.85 9.16
N LEU A 6 87.74 38.72 9.88
CA LEU A 6 87.00 37.52 9.44
C LEU A 6 85.52 37.83 9.58
N GLY A 7 84.77 37.86 8.51
CA GLY A 7 83.34 37.87 8.48
C GLY A 7 82.82 36.41 8.54
N ILE A 8 82.12 36.08 9.62
CA ILE A 8 81.38 34.80 9.72
C ILE A 8 79.98 34.99 9.11
N GLY A 9 79.83 34.47 7.91
CA GLY A 9 78.51 34.41 7.25
C GLY A 9 77.65 33.27 7.89
N SER A 10 76.64 33.69 8.62
CA SER A 10 75.56 32.77 9.08
C SER A 10 74.66 32.43 7.89
N GLY A 11 74.98 31.34 7.24
CA GLY A 11 74.04 30.71 6.28
C GLY A 11 72.89 30.09 7.03
N SER A 12 71.72 30.71 7.00
CA SER A 12 70.47 30.08 7.35
C SER A 12 70.15 29.04 6.29
N LEU A 13 70.30 27.76 6.67
CA LEU A 13 69.71 26.64 5.95
C LEU A 13 68.19 26.78 6.06
N ALA A 14 67.58 27.34 5.02
CA ALA A 14 66.14 27.17 4.83
C ALA A 14 65.90 25.66 4.64
N ALA A 15 65.27 25.03 5.61
CA ALA A 15 64.74 23.71 5.43
C ALA A 15 63.77 23.74 4.27
N ALA A 16 64.05 23.06 3.19
CA ALA A 16 63.09 22.81 2.16
C ALA A 16 61.85 22.15 2.80
N PRO A 17 60.64 22.62 2.49
CA PRO A 17 59.45 21.92 2.95
C PRO A 17 59.57 20.49 2.42
N SER A 18 59.47 19.52 3.32
CA SER A 18 59.34 18.13 2.95
C SER A 18 58.12 18.06 2.04
N ALA A 19 58.36 17.82 0.75
CA ALA A 19 57.30 17.39 -0.13
C ALA A 19 56.86 16.03 0.42
N TYR A 20 55.84 16.04 1.26
CA TYR A 20 55.07 14.83 1.52
C TYR A 20 54.52 14.43 0.16
N SER A 21 55.06 13.38 -0.41
CA SER A 21 54.37 12.70 -1.50
C SER A 21 53.12 12.15 -0.85
N GLN A 22 52.03 12.83 -1.07
CA GLN A 22 50.73 12.36 -0.67
C GLN A 22 50.53 11.00 -1.36
N ALA A 23 50.64 9.90 -0.57
CA ALA A 23 50.07 8.65 -1.02
C ALA A 23 48.63 8.97 -1.35
N GLY A 24 48.15 8.56 -2.54
CA GLY A 24 46.81 8.85 -2.96
C GLY A 24 45.81 8.51 -1.85
N ASP A 25 44.88 9.41 -1.58
CA ASP A 25 43.82 9.15 -0.62
C ASP A 25 43.02 7.93 -1.05
N GLY A 26 42.48 7.19 -0.08
CA GLY A 26 41.67 6.01 -0.33
C GLY A 26 40.26 6.36 -0.81
N SER A 27 39.29 5.54 -0.48
CA SER A 27 37.91 5.74 -0.90
C SER A 27 36.93 5.52 0.25
N VAL A 28 35.76 6.15 0.17
CA VAL A 28 34.63 5.86 1.03
C VAL A 28 33.48 5.26 0.22
N THR A 29 32.95 4.13 0.67
CA THR A 29 31.74 3.53 0.13
C THR A 29 30.60 3.74 1.11
N VAL A 30 29.57 4.45 0.68
CA VAL A 30 28.35 4.73 1.47
C VAL A 30 27.20 3.95 0.87
N ARG A 31 26.46 3.23 1.71
CA ARG A 31 25.15 2.68 1.36
C ARG A 31 24.08 3.48 2.06
N VAL A 32 23.12 3.99 1.31
CA VAL A 32 21.94 4.68 1.82
C VAL A 32 20.72 3.78 1.65
N ILE A 33 20.06 3.41 2.76
CA ILE A 33 18.90 2.53 2.74
C ILE A 33 17.61 3.29 3.10
N ARG A 34 16.46 2.73 2.73
CA ARG A 34 15.14 3.14 3.25
C ARG A 34 14.87 2.36 4.54
N ALA A 35 15.12 2.98 5.69
CA ALA A 35 14.83 2.40 6.97
C ALA A 35 13.32 2.41 7.25
N VAL A 36 12.81 1.39 7.96
CA VAL A 36 11.37 1.23 8.27
C VAL A 36 11.08 1.20 9.77
N ASP A 37 12.12 1.11 10.60
CA ASP A 37 11.97 1.09 12.05
C ASP A 37 13.00 2.00 12.74
N THR A 38 12.96 2.02 14.06
CA THR A 38 13.83 2.85 14.91
C THR A 38 14.97 2.05 15.54
N SER A 39 15.26 0.86 15.04
CA SER A 39 16.28 -0.03 15.62
C SER A 39 17.70 0.48 15.40
N GLY A 40 17.94 1.24 14.35
CA GLY A 40 19.28 1.62 13.90
C GLY A 40 20.08 0.45 13.35
N VAL A 41 19.42 -0.65 12.99
CA VAL A 41 20.04 -1.87 12.45
C VAL A 41 19.43 -2.20 11.09
N TRP A 42 20.26 -2.28 10.06
CA TRP A 42 19.84 -2.61 8.71
C TRP A 42 19.35 -4.05 8.59
N THR A 43 18.12 -4.20 8.09
CA THR A 43 17.49 -5.48 7.76
C THR A 43 17.32 -5.60 6.23
N PRO A 44 18.30 -6.18 5.50
CA PRO A 44 18.35 -6.14 4.03
C PRO A 44 17.09 -6.64 3.31
N ALA A 45 16.35 -7.57 3.92
CA ALA A 45 15.11 -8.12 3.34
C ALA A 45 13.93 -7.13 3.35
N LEU A 46 13.95 -6.12 4.21
CA LEU A 46 12.87 -5.15 4.40
C LEU A 46 13.27 -3.73 4.02
N GLU A 47 14.57 -3.43 4.03
CA GLU A 47 15.14 -2.11 3.91
C GLU A 47 16.08 -2.03 2.70
N PRO A 48 15.53 -1.80 1.51
CA PRO A 48 16.30 -1.72 0.28
C PRO A 48 17.18 -0.47 0.23
N GLY A 49 18.19 -0.48 -0.64
CA GLY A 49 18.94 0.71 -1.00
C GLY A 49 18.08 1.76 -1.69
N ILE A 50 18.40 3.03 -1.49
CA ILE A 50 17.77 4.15 -2.20
C ILE A 50 18.69 4.60 -3.33
N ALA A 51 18.23 4.50 -4.57
CA ALA A 51 18.94 5.00 -5.74
C ALA A 51 18.84 6.53 -5.87
N GLY A 52 19.84 7.14 -6.49
CA GLY A 52 19.80 8.58 -6.86
C GLY A 52 19.99 9.54 -5.69
N VAL A 53 20.41 9.08 -4.51
CA VAL A 53 20.73 9.94 -3.37
C VAL A 53 22.11 10.55 -3.56
N LYS A 54 22.18 11.86 -3.51
CA LYS A 54 23.45 12.58 -3.59
C LYS A 54 24.23 12.42 -2.29
N VAL A 55 25.52 12.08 -2.42
CA VAL A 55 26.48 12.01 -1.31
C VAL A 55 27.66 12.89 -1.65
N THR A 56 28.11 13.71 -0.72
CA THR A 56 29.26 14.59 -0.87
C THR A 56 30.38 14.17 0.08
N LEU A 57 31.61 14.30 -0.37
CA LEU A 57 32.84 14.09 0.39
C LEU A 57 33.66 15.38 0.30
N THR A 58 33.87 16.09 1.41
CA THR A 58 34.49 17.42 1.43
C THR A 58 35.59 17.49 2.51
N ASP A 59 36.72 18.11 2.18
CA ASP A 59 37.78 18.40 3.16
C ASP A 59 37.51 19.70 3.97
N ASP A 60 38.44 20.09 4.81
CA ASP A 60 38.35 21.28 5.65
C ASP A 60 38.48 22.61 4.86
N ALA A 61 38.97 22.56 3.63
CA ALA A 61 38.99 23.71 2.71
C ALA A 61 37.71 23.80 1.85
N GLY A 62 36.77 22.84 1.98
CA GLY A 62 35.57 22.77 1.17
C GLY A 62 35.77 22.16 -0.22
N VAL A 63 36.94 21.60 -0.49
CA VAL A 63 37.24 20.91 -1.75
C VAL A 63 36.82 19.45 -1.60
N GLY A 64 36.19 18.89 -2.62
CA GLY A 64 35.73 17.53 -2.54
C GLY A 64 35.08 16.96 -3.80
N VAL A 65 34.55 15.78 -3.69
CA VAL A 65 33.86 15.06 -4.77
C VAL A 65 32.43 14.71 -4.34
N GLU A 66 31.59 14.50 -5.32
CA GLU A 66 30.21 14.08 -5.10
C GLU A 66 29.83 12.93 -6.02
N GLY A 67 28.82 12.17 -5.64
CA GLY A 67 28.24 11.12 -6.45
C GLY A 67 26.80 10.84 -6.03
N VAL A 68 26.16 9.96 -6.78
CA VAL A 68 24.79 9.51 -6.50
C VAL A 68 24.75 8.01 -6.32
N THR A 69 23.90 7.54 -5.44
CA THR A 69 23.76 6.11 -5.15
C THR A 69 23.19 5.35 -6.35
N ALA A 70 23.73 4.15 -6.59
CA ALA A 70 23.22 3.19 -7.55
C ALA A 70 21.91 2.52 -7.07
N ALA A 71 21.36 1.59 -7.84
CA ALA A 71 20.10 0.90 -7.53
C ALA A 71 20.13 0.13 -6.19
N ASP A 72 21.30 -0.34 -5.76
CA ASP A 72 21.49 -1.01 -4.46
C ASP A 72 21.74 -0.04 -3.29
N GLY A 73 21.61 1.28 -3.53
CA GLY A 73 21.85 2.34 -2.56
C GLY A 73 23.31 2.67 -2.34
N THR A 74 24.27 2.09 -3.07
CA THR A 74 25.70 2.33 -2.86
C THR A 74 26.27 3.41 -3.76
N VAL A 75 27.25 4.13 -3.21
CA VAL A 75 28.14 5.03 -3.96
C VAL A 75 29.53 4.96 -3.38
N THR A 76 30.56 4.93 -4.24
CA THR A 76 31.96 5.01 -3.84
C THR A 76 32.54 6.34 -4.31
N LEU A 77 33.11 7.10 -3.37
CA LEU A 77 33.74 8.38 -3.63
C LEU A 77 35.24 8.27 -3.37
N THR A 78 36.04 8.72 -4.34
CA THR A 78 37.50 8.76 -4.25
C THR A 78 37.94 10.21 -4.48
N PRO A 79 38.61 10.83 -3.50
CA PRO A 79 39.13 12.18 -3.67
C PRO A 79 40.09 12.27 -4.85
N THR A 80 40.10 13.42 -5.52
CA THR A 80 41.05 13.67 -6.61
C THR A 80 42.43 13.92 -6.04
N ALA A 81 43.42 13.18 -6.49
CA ALA A 81 44.81 13.31 -6.02
C ALA A 81 45.33 14.74 -6.23
N GLY A 82 45.87 15.35 -5.17
CA GLY A 82 46.46 16.68 -5.19
C GLY A 82 45.48 17.85 -4.98
N GLU A 83 44.18 17.59 -4.85
CA GLU A 83 43.18 18.62 -4.58
C GLU A 83 42.83 18.74 -3.08
N THR A 84 43.15 17.74 -2.29
CA THR A 84 42.83 17.68 -0.86
C THR A 84 44.10 17.74 0.01
N THR A 85 43.97 18.24 1.25
CA THR A 85 45.15 18.69 2.00
C THR A 85 45.60 17.75 3.14
N ASN A 86 44.73 16.89 3.69
CA ASN A 86 45.08 16.12 4.89
C ASN A 86 44.48 14.70 5.00
N GLY A 87 43.78 14.23 3.96
CA GLY A 87 43.14 12.92 3.94
C GLY A 87 41.92 12.79 4.85
N LYS A 88 41.47 13.86 5.48
CA LYS A 88 40.31 13.87 6.38
C LYS A 88 39.13 14.58 5.73
N TYR A 89 37.99 13.93 5.75
CA TYR A 89 36.81 14.38 5.03
C TYR A 89 35.57 14.30 5.88
N ARG A 90 34.62 15.17 5.58
CA ARG A 90 33.21 15.07 5.95
C ARG A 90 32.44 14.41 4.81
N VAL A 91 31.74 13.33 5.13
CA VAL A 91 30.75 12.69 4.24
C VAL A 91 29.38 13.18 4.65
N GLN A 92 28.58 13.62 3.69
CA GLN A 92 27.22 14.07 3.93
C GLN A 92 26.27 13.46 2.91
N VAL A 93 25.20 12.83 3.41
CA VAL A 93 24.06 12.36 2.61
C VAL A 93 23.06 13.51 2.47
N VAL A 94 22.79 13.91 1.23
CA VAL A 94 21.83 14.99 0.94
C VAL A 94 20.43 14.39 0.86
N ASN A 95 19.55 14.80 1.75
CA ASN A 95 18.17 14.31 1.77
C ASN A 95 17.44 14.71 0.47
N PRO A 96 16.97 13.75 -0.35
CA PRO A 96 16.31 14.06 -1.62
C PRO A 96 14.88 14.58 -1.47
N LYS A 97 14.24 14.37 -0.31
CA LYS A 97 12.86 14.78 -0.02
C LYS A 97 12.74 15.38 1.39
N PRO A 98 13.27 16.60 1.61
CA PRO A 98 13.14 17.29 2.91
C PRO A 98 11.68 17.45 3.32
N GLY A 99 11.37 17.19 4.59
CA GLY A 99 10.00 17.22 5.14
C GLY A 99 9.20 15.94 4.97
N VAL A 100 9.67 14.99 4.12
CA VAL A 100 9.07 13.66 3.93
C VAL A 100 9.99 12.58 4.47
N LEU A 101 11.27 12.66 4.10
CA LEU A 101 12.31 11.78 4.60
C LEU A 101 13.14 12.50 5.67
N PHE A 102 13.60 11.73 6.62
CA PHE A 102 14.44 12.17 7.73
C PHE A 102 15.62 11.21 7.87
N PRO A 103 16.74 11.63 8.51
CA PRO A 103 17.80 10.71 8.88
C PRO A 103 17.26 9.54 9.70
N ALA A 104 17.64 8.32 9.35
CA ALA A 104 17.29 7.14 10.13
C ALA A 104 18.01 7.15 11.48
N PHE A 105 17.47 6.39 12.44
CA PHE A 105 18.13 6.20 13.74
C PHE A 105 19.47 5.51 13.54
N ALA A 106 20.54 6.11 14.06
CA ALA A 106 21.87 5.53 14.05
C ALA A 106 22.11 4.79 15.36
N SER A 107 22.58 3.55 15.28
CA SER A 107 23.00 2.78 16.47
C SER A 107 24.52 2.58 16.55
N ARG A 108 25.23 2.91 15.46
CA ARG A 108 26.67 2.84 15.37
C ARG A 108 27.31 4.09 15.98
N GLN A 109 28.32 3.92 16.81
CA GLN A 109 29.13 5.03 17.30
C GLN A 109 30.27 5.29 16.31
N GLY A 110 30.16 6.36 15.54
CA GLY A 110 31.06 6.62 14.44
C GLY A 110 31.09 5.44 13.45
N LEU A 111 32.28 5.02 13.01
CA LEU A 111 32.43 3.92 12.05
C LEU A 111 32.89 2.60 12.70
N ASP A 112 32.90 2.51 14.02
CA ASP A 112 33.46 1.37 14.77
C ASP A 112 32.42 0.31 15.14
N GLY A 113 31.13 0.50 14.83
CA GLY A 113 30.06 -0.43 15.17
C GLY A 113 30.03 -1.69 14.31
N ALA A 114 29.10 -2.61 14.62
CA ALA A 114 28.89 -3.82 13.85
C ALA A 114 28.45 -3.48 12.40
N PRO A 115 28.74 -4.34 11.40
CA PRO A 115 28.52 -4.03 9.98
C PRO A 115 27.08 -3.65 9.61
N ASN A 116 26.08 -4.18 10.34
CA ASN A 116 24.66 -3.89 10.07
C ASN A 116 24.11 -2.72 10.89
N GLN A 117 24.91 -2.12 11.77
CA GLN A 117 24.48 -0.93 12.50
C GLN A 117 24.54 0.29 11.60
N LEU A 118 23.47 1.11 11.62
CA LEU A 118 23.42 2.33 10.82
C LEU A 118 24.29 3.42 11.45
N SER A 119 25.08 4.07 10.62
CA SER A 119 25.78 5.31 10.94
C SER A 119 24.88 6.52 10.69
N SER A 120 25.32 7.71 11.10
CA SER A 120 24.60 8.95 10.83
C SER A 120 24.68 9.34 9.34
N ASN A 121 23.85 10.29 8.93
CA ASN A 121 23.86 10.83 7.57
C ASN A 121 25.05 11.79 7.33
N GLU A 122 25.75 12.15 8.39
CA GLU A 122 26.95 12.95 8.35
C GLU A 122 28.04 12.26 9.20
N GLU A 123 29.16 11.91 8.55
CA GLU A 123 30.28 11.21 9.18
C GLU A 123 31.61 11.87 8.81
N PHE A 124 32.61 11.70 9.67
CA PHE A 124 33.99 12.12 9.42
C PHE A 124 34.87 10.90 9.20
N VAL A 125 35.57 10.90 8.08
CA VAL A 125 36.42 9.78 7.65
C VAL A 125 37.87 10.21 7.46
N ASP A 126 38.80 9.30 7.76
CA ASP A 126 40.22 9.44 7.47
C ASP A 126 40.57 8.47 6.33
N LEU A 127 40.82 9.01 5.15
CA LEU A 127 41.18 8.28 3.93
C LEU A 127 42.68 8.42 3.59
N SER A 128 43.46 9.04 4.49
CA SER A 128 44.92 9.16 4.31
C SER A 128 45.60 7.80 4.10
N ASP A 129 46.73 7.78 3.43
CA ASP A 129 47.52 6.61 3.16
C ASP A 129 46.78 5.48 2.42
N GLY A 130 45.82 5.83 1.56
CA GLY A 130 45.05 4.88 0.76
C GLY A 130 44.04 4.06 1.55
N LYS A 131 43.62 4.51 2.74
CA LYS A 131 42.60 3.83 3.55
C LYS A 131 41.25 3.84 2.85
N SER A 132 40.56 2.70 2.94
CA SER A 132 39.16 2.58 2.46
C SER A 132 38.21 2.39 3.63
N VAL A 133 37.11 3.12 3.61
CA VAL A 133 36.05 3.08 4.62
C VAL A 133 34.74 2.68 3.96
N ALA A 134 33.94 1.84 4.61
CA ALA A 134 32.60 1.51 4.15
C ALA A 134 31.63 1.53 5.33
N TYR A 135 30.44 2.12 5.13
CA TYR A 135 29.38 2.12 6.11
C TYR A 135 28.01 2.22 5.49
N THR A 136 26.99 1.88 6.27
CA THR A 136 25.58 1.99 5.90
C THR A 136 24.92 3.07 6.74
N THR A 137 24.14 3.92 6.12
CA THR A 137 23.27 4.89 6.77
C THR A 137 21.87 4.82 6.14
N GLY A 138 20.91 5.53 6.68
CA GLY A 138 19.53 5.43 6.20
C GLY A 138 18.78 6.75 6.19
N LEU A 139 17.74 6.76 5.37
CA LEU A 139 16.66 7.73 5.40
C LEU A 139 15.36 6.98 5.70
N TRP A 140 14.47 7.58 6.45
CA TRP A 140 13.18 6.97 6.79
C TRP A 140 12.04 7.99 6.69
N SER A 141 10.81 7.49 6.54
CA SER A 141 9.59 8.30 6.68
C SER A 141 8.87 7.89 7.96
N PRO A 142 8.46 8.83 8.82
CA PRO A 142 7.62 8.51 9.99
C PRO A 142 6.30 7.81 9.60
N GLY A 143 5.82 8.03 8.38
CA GLY A 143 4.66 7.34 7.82
C GLY A 143 4.86 5.84 7.64
N ASP A 144 6.10 5.40 7.39
CA ASP A 144 6.46 4.00 7.21
C ASP A 144 6.57 3.21 8.52
N TYR A 145 6.68 3.91 9.65
CA TYR A 145 6.88 3.27 10.95
C TYR A 145 5.69 2.40 11.36
N CYS A 146 5.99 1.20 11.81
CA CYS A 146 5.06 0.30 12.47
C CYS A 146 5.79 -0.52 13.54
N GLN A 147 5.10 -0.84 14.63
CA GLN A 147 5.57 -1.84 15.59
C GLN A 147 5.32 -3.26 15.04
N LYS A 148 6.16 -4.21 15.44
CA LYS A 148 5.94 -5.61 15.09
C LYS A 148 4.65 -6.13 15.71
N ASN A 149 3.99 -7.04 14.99
CA ASN A 149 2.74 -7.66 15.41
C ASN A 149 1.64 -6.65 15.74
N ALA A 150 1.56 -5.56 14.99
CA ALA A 150 0.54 -4.54 15.13
C ALA A 150 -0.88 -5.15 14.98
N THR A 151 -1.87 -4.48 15.51
CA THR A 151 -3.26 -4.88 15.36
C THR A 151 -3.71 -4.65 13.92
N LEU A 152 -4.39 -5.62 13.35
CA LEU A 152 -5.14 -5.50 12.11
C LEU A 152 -6.61 -5.22 12.41
N VAL A 153 -7.22 -4.37 11.61
CA VAL A 153 -8.68 -4.13 11.60
C VAL A 153 -9.21 -4.44 10.23
N THR A 154 -10.36 -5.12 10.16
CA THR A 154 -11.03 -5.40 8.88
C THR A 154 -12.53 -5.30 9.02
N THR A 155 -13.22 -5.13 7.89
CA THR A 155 -14.67 -5.10 7.85
C THR A 155 -15.22 -6.50 7.58
N CYS A 156 -16.32 -6.81 8.25
CA CYS A 156 -17.17 -7.97 7.94
C CYS A 156 -18.48 -7.45 7.33
N GLN A 157 -18.98 -8.10 6.30
CA GLN A 157 -20.22 -7.70 5.62
C GLN A 157 -21.33 -8.70 5.96
N PRO A 158 -22.23 -8.36 6.90
CA PRO A 158 -23.34 -9.22 7.28
C PRO A 158 -24.44 -9.18 6.22
N ALA A 159 -25.11 -10.33 6.02
CA ALA A 159 -26.23 -10.44 5.08
C ALA A 159 -27.58 -10.11 5.73
N THR A 160 -27.63 -9.05 6.50
CA THR A 160 -28.88 -8.62 7.13
C THR A 160 -29.30 -7.24 6.63
N ARG A 161 -30.58 -7.10 6.40
CA ARG A 161 -31.24 -5.87 5.94
C ARG A 161 -31.95 -5.10 7.04
N GLU A 162 -31.92 -5.58 8.25
CA GLU A 162 -32.64 -4.96 9.37
C GLU A 162 -31.72 -4.89 10.59
N GLY A 163 -30.78 -3.97 10.62
CA GLY A 163 -29.97 -3.74 11.79
C GLY A 163 -29.43 -5.05 12.44
N GLY A 164 -28.93 -4.98 13.62
CA GLY A 164 -28.56 -6.16 14.37
C GLY A 164 -27.18 -6.11 14.97
N THR A 165 -26.86 -7.15 15.72
CA THR A 165 -25.61 -7.27 16.49
C THR A 165 -24.48 -7.96 15.72
N GLN A 166 -24.71 -8.30 14.44
CA GLN A 166 -23.65 -8.85 13.59
C GLN A 166 -22.51 -7.85 13.50
N ARG A 167 -21.31 -8.37 13.62
CA ARG A 167 -20.10 -7.55 13.58
C ARG A 167 -19.81 -7.01 12.20
N THR A 168 -19.46 -5.75 12.11
CA THR A 168 -19.09 -5.07 10.86
C THR A 168 -17.65 -4.62 10.87
N LEU A 169 -17.04 -4.46 12.03
CA LEU A 169 -15.64 -4.11 12.20
C LEU A 169 -15.04 -4.99 13.29
N VAL A 170 -13.91 -5.63 13.00
CA VAL A 170 -13.22 -6.54 13.93
C VAL A 170 -11.72 -6.28 13.93
N SER A 171 -11.05 -6.65 15.04
CA SER A 171 -9.60 -6.54 15.17
C SER A 171 -8.96 -7.81 15.72
N PHE A 172 -7.71 -8.03 15.34
CA PHE A 172 -6.87 -9.14 15.74
C PHE A 172 -5.38 -8.80 15.53
N PRO A 173 -4.44 -9.45 16.25
CA PRO A 173 -3.02 -9.18 16.05
C PRO A 173 -2.53 -9.68 14.67
N TYR A 174 -1.50 -9.05 14.10
CA TYR A 174 -0.93 -9.43 12.80
C TYR A 174 -0.49 -10.90 12.73
N SER A 175 -0.07 -11.46 13.86
CA SER A 175 0.33 -12.87 13.98
C SER A 175 -0.84 -13.85 14.05
N ALA A 176 -2.10 -13.38 14.12
CA ALA A 176 -3.29 -14.24 14.24
C ALA A 176 -3.42 -15.20 13.05
N ARG A 177 -3.60 -16.47 13.34
CA ARG A 177 -3.78 -17.54 12.36
C ARG A 177 -4.81 -18.53 12.90
N GLY A 178 -5.37 -19.35 12.01
CA GLY A 178 -6.35 -20.36 12.38
C GLY A 178 -7.79 -19.88 12.24
N GLN A 179 -8.61 -20.06 13.26
CA GLN A 179 -10.04 -19.74 13.25
C GLN A 179 -10.44 -18.92 14.47
N ASP A 180 -11.26 -17.89 14.24
CA ASP A 180 -11.89 -17.11 15.29
C ASP A 180 -12.78 -18.00 16.20
N GLY A 181 -12.66 -17.79 17.52
CA GLY A 181 -13.36 -18.56 18.54
C GLY A 181 -12.80 -19.98 18.78
N VAL A 182 -11.73 -20.38 18.07
CA VAL A 182 -11.04 -21.66 18.25
C VAL A 182 -9.56 -21.41 18.59
N ASP A 183 -8.82 -20.80 17.66
CA ASP A 183 -7.38 -20.56 17.80
C ASP A 183 -7.08 -19.13 18.27
N VAL A 184 -7.94 -18.19 17.93
CA VAL A 184 -7.82 -16.76 18.23
C VAL A 184 -9.19 -16.22 18.64
N ASN A 185 -9.20 -15.33 19.63
CA ASN A 185 -10.39 -14.54 19.95
C ASN A 185 -10.31 -13.19 19.24
N VAL A 186 -11.08 -13.05 18.17
CA VAL A 186 -11.19 -11.79 17.43
C VAL A 186 -12.05 -10.80 18.21
N THR A 187 -11.61 -9.56 18.31
CA THR A 187 -12.33 -8.51 19.02
C THR A 187 -13.37 -7.85 18.11
N ASN A 188 -14.63 -7.82 18.54
CA ASN A 188 -15.68 -7.04 17.88
C ASN A 188 -15.51 -5.56 18.22
N ILE A 189 -15.52 -4.71 17.20
CA ILE A 189 -15.34 -3.25 17.35
C ILE A 189 -16.66 -2.52 17.08
N ALA A 190 -17.36 -2.90 16.01
CA ALA A 190 -18.63 -2.28 15.64
C ALA A 190 -19.63 -3.33 15.12
N THR A 191 -20.90 -2.96 15.18
CA THR A 191 -22.03 -3.80 14.78
C THR A 191 -22.80 -3.20 13.61
N ASN A 192 -23.64 -4.03 12.97
CA ASN A 192 -24.47 -3.62 11.84
C ASN A 192 -25.42 -2.45 12.18
N THR A 193 -25.96 -2.42 13.40
CA THR A 193 -26.79 -1.29 13.87
C THR A 193 -26.04 0.04 13.91
N GLU A 194 -24.72 0.00 14.20
CA GLU A 194 -23.92 1.21 14.34
C GLU A 194 -23.44 1.74 12.99
N THR A 195 -23.09 0.88 12.06
CA THR A 195 -22.38 1.28 10.83
C THR A 195 -23.05 0.82 9.54
N GLY A 196 -23.86 -0.24 9.57
CA GLY A 196 -24.25 -0.95 8.35
C GLY A 196 -23.04 -1.57 7.66
N THR A 197 -23.16 -1.81 6.37
CA THR A 197 -22.12 -2.44 5.54
C THR A 197 -21.00 -1.46 5.21
N LEU A 198 -19.76 -1.89 5.47
CA LEU A 198 -18.53 -1.12 5.34
C LEU A 198 -17.60 -1.70 4.27
N TYR A 199 -16.81 -0.81 3.65
CA TYR A 199 -15.66 -1.19 2.84
C TYR A 199 -14.38 -0.58 3.38
N GLY A 200 -14.14 0.72 3.18
CA GLY A 200 -12.86 1.38 3.44
C GLY A 200 -12.57 1.58 4.92
N ILE A 201 -11.31 1.49 5.27
CA ILE A 201 -10.78 1.73 6.61
C ILE A 201 -9.61 2.71 6.52
N ALA A 202 -9.54 3.64 7.48
CA ALA A 202 -8.38 4.49 7.68
C ALA A 202 -8.05 4.61 9.17
N TRP A 203 -6.78 4.59 9.49
CA TRP A 203 -6.28 4.68 10.85
C TRP A 203 -5.63 6.03 11.13
N ASN A 204 -6.18 6.77 12.08
CA ASN A 204 -5.53 7.96 12.62
C ASN A 204 -4.62 7.56 13.78
N LYS A 205 -3.34 7.40 13.51
CA LYS A 205 -2.35 7.00 14.52
C LYS A 205 -2.05 8.09 15.56
N ALA A 206 -2.37 9.35 15.25
CA ALA A 206 -2.14 10.47 16.17
C ALA A 206 -3.10 10.46 17.35
N ASP A 207 -4.36 10.11 17.12
CA ASP A 207 -5.42 10.11 18.13
C ASP A 207 -6.06 8.73 18.36
N LYS A 208 -5.55 7.68 17.69
CA LYS A 208 -5.95 6.28 17.85
C LYS A 208 -7.42 6.02 17.51
N ARG A 209 -7.91 6.66 16.45
CA ARG A 209 -9.27 6.46 15.93
C ARG A 209 -9.26 5.70 14.60
N VAL A 210 -10.18 4.76 14.46
CA VAL A 210 -10.45 4.05 13.20
C VAL A 210 -11.61 4.73 12.50
N PHE A 211 -11.40 5.15 11.25
CA PHE A 211 -12.46 5.63 10.36
C PHE A 211 -12.88 4.51 9.42
N SER A 212 -14.17 4.42 9.12
CA SER A 212 -14.70 3.45 8.18
C SER A 212 -15.80 4.03 7.33
N SER A 213 -15.90 3.59 6.08
CA SER A 213 -16.83 4.13 5.09
C SER A 213 -17.87 3.11 4.64
N ALA A 214 -19.10 3.57 4.44
CA ALA A 214 -20.18 2.78 3.87
C ALA A 214 -19.86 2.32 2.44
N VAL A 215 -20.42 1.17 2.04
CA VAL A 215 -20.31 0.66 0.67
C VAL A 215 -21.66 0.11 0.21
N ALA A 216 -21.95 0.28 -1.08
CA ALA A 216 -23.11 -0.32 -1.71
C ALA A 216 -22.88 -1.82 -1.95
N LYS A 217 -23.73 -2.64 -1.36
CA LYS A 217 -23.71 -4.09 -1.54
C LYS A 217 -25.14 -4.63 -1.55
N ARG A 218 -25.42 -5.53 -2.46
CA ARG A 218 -26.75 -6.16 -2.59
C ARG A 218 -27.10 -6.96 -1.35
N THR A 219 -28.33 -6.88 -0.89
CA THR A 219 -28.92 -7.56 0.28
C THR A 219 -28.25 -7.22 1.63
N THR A 220 -27.68 -6.03 1.76
CA THR A 220 -27.22 -5.46 3.03
C THR A 220 -27.64 -4.01 3.14
N ASP A 221 -27.93 -3.54 4.35
CA ASP A 221 -28.33 -2.16 4.55
C ASP A 221 -27.13 -1.24 4.86
N TYR A 222 -27.31 0.03 4.56
CA TYR A 222 -26.47 1.10 5.08
C TYR A 222 -26.76 1.33 6.57
N GLY A 223 -25.80 1.83 7.30
CA GLY A 223 -25.99 2.32 8.66
C GLY A 223 -26.66 3.70 8.72
N PRO A 224 -26.67 4.34 9.89
CA PRO A 224 -27.34 5.63 10.11
C PRO A 224 -26.89 6.79 9.21
N GLY A 225 -25.71 6.69 8.59
CA GLY A 225 -25.18 7.67 7.65
C GLY A 225 -25.63 7.47 6.20
N GLY A 226 -26.42 6.43 5.90
CA GLY A 226 -26.83 6.10 4.54
C GLY A 226 -25.65 5.77 3.62
N ALA A 227 -25.84 5.94 2.31
CA ALA A 227 -24.84 5.66 1.28
C ALA A 227 -23.53 6.46 1.45
N GLY A 228 -23.57 7.63 2.07
CA GLY A 228 -22.44 8.51 2.32
C GLY A 228 -21.85 8.39 3.73
N GLY A 229 -22.26 7.39 4.53
CA GLY A 229 -21.87 7.27 5.93
C GLY A 229 -20.36 7.06 6.12
N ILE A 230 -19.72 7.93 6.90
CA ILE A 230 -18.40 7.70 7.48
C ILE A 230 -18.56 7.62 9.00
N TYR A 231 -17.97 6.59 9.57
CA TYR A 231 -18.03 6.31 11.01
C TYR A 231 -16.64 6.41 11.61
N VAL A 232 -16.57 6.82 12.87
CA VAL A 232 -15.35 6.87 13.66
C VAL A 232 -15.49 6.01 14.89
N THR A 233 -14.50 5.17 15.15
CA THR A 233 -14.42 4.29 16.29
C THR A 233 -13.25 4.68 17.18
N ASP A 234 -13.53 5.05 18.41
CA ASP A 234 -12.54 5.18 19.48
C ASP A 234 -12.31 3.78 20.07
N LEU A 235 -11.11 3.24 19.84
CA LEU A 235 -10.77 1.89 20.28
C LEU A 235 -10.63 1.77 21.80
N ALA A 236 -10.22 2.84 22.47
CA ALA A 236 -10.07 2.85 23.94
C ALA A 236 -11.44 2.84 24.63
N GLN A 237 -12.40 3.59 24.08
CA GLN A 237 -13.76 3.66 24.61
C GLN A 237 -14.67 2.55 24.05
N LYS A 238 -14.23 1.83 23.00
CA LYS A 238 -15.03 0.87 22.24
C LYS A 238 -16.35 1.48 21.77
N LYS A 239 -16.28 2.68 21.24
CA LYS A 239 -17.47 3.45 20.87
C LYS A 239 -17.35 3.86 19.41
N THR A 240 -18.35 3.50 18.63
CA THR A 240 -18.52 3.87 17.22
C THR A 240 -19.62 4.93 17.10
N THR A 241 -19.33 5.99 16.37
CA THR A 241 -20.28 7.06 16.08
C THR A 241 -20.17 7.47 14.61
N ARG A 242 -21.23 8.10 14.09
CA ARG A 242 -21.17 8.70 12.76
C ARG A 242 -20.27 9.94 12.80
N PHE A 243 -19.24 9.95 11.96
CA PHE A 243 -18.36 11.09 11.77
C PHE A 243 -18.98 12.14 10.86
N THR A 244 -19.45 11.70 9.68
CA THR A 244 -20.12 12.56 8.71
C THR A 244 -21.01 11.74 7.75
N THR A 245 -21.75 12.44 6.90
CA THR A 245 -22.41 11.87 5.73
C THR A 245 -21.92 12.63 4.49
N VAL A 246 -21.16 11.96 3.62
CA VAL A 246 -20.72 12.53 2.34
C VAL A 246 -21.94 12.79 1.45
N PRO A 247 -22.13 14.02 0.96
CA PRO A 247 -23.29 14.33 0.13
C PRO A 247 -23.21 13.64 -1.24
N ASP A 248 -24.36 13.49 -1.88
CA ASP A 248 -24.49 12.94 -3.25
C ASP A 248 -23.88 11.55 -3.45
N ALA A 249 -23.85 10.70 -2.41
CA ALA A 249 -23.25 9.37 -2.48
C ALA A 249 -24.16 8.30 -3.10
N GLY A 250 -25.39 8.66 -3.46
CA GLY A 250 -26.38 7.76 -4.08
C GLY A 250 -27.74 7.84 -3.39
N THR A 251 -28.76 7.43 -4.10
CA THR A 251 -30.16 7.50 -3.66
C THR A 251 -30.95 6.22 -3.91
N THR A 252 -30.33 5.19 -4.48
CA THR A 252 -31.02 3.93 -4.76
C THR A 252 -31.42 3.27 -3.45
N ALA A 253 -32.72 2.96 -3.32
CA ALA A 253 -33.24 2.23 -2.19
C ALA A 253 -33.19 0.73 -2.43
N HIS A 254 -32.93 -0.02 -1.36
CA HIS A 254 -33.01 -1.47 -1.41
C HIS A 254 -34.44 -1.94 -1.71
N GLY A 255 -34.57 -2.94 -2.59
CA GLY A 255 -35.83 -3.59 -2.93
C GLY A 255 -36.15 -4.77 -2.02
N PRO A 256 -37.35 -5.38 -2.12
CA PRO A 256 -37.71 -6.58 -1.36
C PRO A 256 -37.01 -7.85 -1.88
N GLY A 257 -37.00 -8.91 -1.09
CA GLY A 257 -36.53 -10.24 -1.48
C GLY A 257 -35.06 -10.27 -1.88
N THR A 258 -34.76 -10.63 -3.11
CA THR A 258 -33.40 -10.72 -3.67
C THR A 258 -32.77 -9.35 -3.96
N ASP A 259 -33.47 -8.25 -3.69
CA ASP A 259 -32.95 -6.90 -3.81
C ASP A 259 -32.43 -6.55 -5.24
N ASP A 260 -33.25 -6.84 -6.22
CA ASP A 260 -32.89 -6.68 -7.64
C ASP A 260 -32.67 -5.20 -8.03
N ALA A 261 -33.25 -4.26 -7.28
CA ALA A 261 -32.98 -2.83 -7.45
C ALA A 261 -31.50 -2.48 -7.24
N PHE A 262 -30.81 -3.26 -6.40
CA PHE A 262 -29.39 -3.06 -6.08
C PHE A 262 -28.44 -3.84 -7.01
N LEU A 263 -28.95 -4.62 -7.96
CA LEU A 263 -28.12 -5.46 -8.83
C LEU A 263 -27.04 -4.68 -9.60
N ALA A 264 -27.31 -3.43 -9.99
CA ALA A 264 -26.39 -2.59 -10.76
C ALA A 264 -25.65 -1.53 -9.93
N VAL A 265 -25.95 -1.40 -8.64
CA VAL A 265 -25.52 -0.30 -7.77
C VAL A 265 -24.09 -0.46 -7.23
N PRO A 266 -23.61 -1.65 -6.81
CA PRO A 266 -22.25 -1.81 -6.30
C PRO A 266 -21.20 -1.23 -7.27
N GLY A 267 -20.21 -0.51 -6.73
CA GLY A 267 -19.18 0.19 -7.48
C GLY A 267 -19.60 1.50 -8.16
N LYS A 268 -20.88 1.87 -8.08
CA LYS A 268 -21.43 3.08 -8.73
C LYS A 268 -22.03 4.09 -7.76
N GLU A 269 -22.50 3.66 -6.61
CA GLU A 269 -22.99 4.51 -5.52
C GLU A 269 -22.24 4.18 -4.23
N SER A 270 -22.42 5.02 -3.22
CA SER A 270 -21.76 4.98 -1.94
C SER A 270 -20.29 5.43 -2.03
N LEU A 271 -19.44 4.91 -1.13
CA LEU A 271 -18.07 5.34 -0.96
C LEU A 271 -17.10 4.22 -1.35
N GLY A 272 -15.95 4.63 -1.88
CA GLY A 272 -14.81 3.75 -2.13
C GLY A 272 -13.76 3.83 -1.02
N GLY A 273 -12.49 3.87 -1.42
CA GLY A 273 -11.35 3.98 -0.52
C GLY A 273 -11.39 5.23 0.35
N ILE A 274 -10.84 5.11 1.54
CA ILE A 274 -10.69 6.18 2.54
C ILE A 274 -9.27 6.12 3.09
N LYS A 275 -8.59 7.28 3.23
CA LYS A 275 -7.22 7.36 3.78
C LYS A 275 -7.05 8.63 4.61
N ILE A 276 -6.15 8.56 5.58
CA ILE A 276 -5.75 9.69 6.44
C ILE A 276 -4.28 9.99 6.19
N THR A 277 -3.93 11.28 6.15
CA THR A 277 -2.55 11.73 6.06
C THR A 277 -1.72 11.28 7.27
N ASP A 278 -0.41 11.13 7.09
CA ASP A 278 0.50 10.64 8.14
C ASP A 278 0.51 11.51 9.40
N ASP A 279 0.20 12.80 9.27
CA ASP A 279 0.07 13.75 10.38
C ASP A 279 -1.31 13.69 11.06
N GLY A 280 -2.22 12.87 10.57
CA GLY A 280 -3.55 12.63 11.14
C GLY A 280 -4.56 13.75 10.92
N LYS A 281 -4.29 14.71 10.01
CA LYS A 281 -5.15 15.90 9.87
C LYS A 281 -6.22 15.74 8.80
N ASP A 282 -5.88 15.21 7.63
CA ASP A 282 -6.75 15.18 6.48
C ASP A 282 -7.26 13.76 6.20
N LEU A 283 -8.58 13.62 6.13
CA LEU A 283 -9.27 12.42 5.72
C LEU A 283 -9.76 12.57 4.28
N PHE A 284 -9.28 11.70 3.41
CA PHE A 284 -9.73 11.63 2.01
C PHE A 284 -10.67 10.46 1.79
N VAL A 285 -11.70 10.66 0.97
CA VAL A 285 -12.65 9.61 0.57
C VAL A 285 -13.11 9.80 -0.86
N VAL A 286 -13.23 8.70 -1.60
CA VAL A 286 -13.80 8.67 -2.95
C VAL A 286 -15.32 8.47 -2.88
N ASN A 287 -16.08 9.39 -3.45
CA ASN A 287 -17.51 9.22 -3.68
C ASN A 287 -17.73 8.59 -5.07
N LEU A 288 -18.27 7.39 -5.10
CA LEU A 288 -18.43 6.59 -6.33
C LEU A 288 -19.53 7.13 -7.25
N ASN A 289 -20.57 7.74 -6.67
CA ASN A 289 -21.73 8.22 -7.43
C ASN A 289 -21.40 9.45 -8.28
N ASN A 290 -20.76 10.45 -7.68
CA ASN A 290 -20.42 11.68 -8.38
C ASN A 290 -18.96 11.75 -8.85
N ARG A 291 -18.14 10.71 -8.55
CA ARG A 291 -16.73 10.59 -8.95
C ARG A 291 -15.88 11.78 -8.48
N LYS A 292 -16.04 12.13 -7.20
CA LYS A 292 -15.29 13.21 -6.57
C LYS A 292 -14.50 12.69 -5.38
N LEU A 293 -13.37 13.34 -5.15
CA LEU A 293 -12.56 13.20 -3.96
C LEU A 293 -13.00 14.26 -2.95
N TYR A 294 -13.30 13.82 -1.73
CA TYR A 294 -13.69 14.68 -0.62
C TYR A 294 -12.60 14.69 0.44
N ARG A 295 -12.28 15.85 0.99
CA ARG A 295 -11.36 16.01 2.13
C ARG A 295 -12.13 16.55 3.33
N TYR A 296 -11.83 16.00 4.51
CA TYR A 296 -12.39 16.38 5.80
C TYR A 296 -11.28 16.54 6.83
N ASP A 297 -11.49 17.44 7.80
CA ASP A 297 -10.65 17.55 9.00
C ASP A 297 -10.79 16.28 9.87
N ALA A 298 -9.79 15.41 9.84
CA ALA A 298 -9.77 14.17 10.60
C ALA A 298 -9.53 14.37 12.09
N THR A 299 -9.16 15.57 12.55
CA THR A 299 -8.97 15.89 13.97
C THR A 299 -10.29 16.18 14.68
N ALA A 300 -11.33 16.54 13.92
CA ALA A 300 -12.65 16.83 14.46
C ALA A 300 -13.31 15.57 15.04
N ALA A 301 -14.17 15.74 16.03
CA ALA A 301 -15.02 14.65 16.54
C ALA A 301 -16.11 14.24 15.53
N THR A 302 -16.63 15.21 14.79
CA THR A 302 -17.59 15.06 13.69
C THR A 302 -17.33 16.16 12.65
N ALA A 303 -17.59 15.88 11.38
CA ALA A 303 -17.48 16.89 10.32
C ALA A 303 -18.87 17.22 9.76
N ALA A 304 -19.22 18.51 9.73
CA ALA A 304 -20.48 18.99 9.19
C ALA A 304 -20.44 19.13 7.66
N ALA A 305 -19.26 19.49 7.13
CA ALA A 305 -19.03 19.70 5.70
C ALA A 305 -17.61 19.28 5.32
N PRO A 306 -17.35 18.95 4.05
CA PRO A 306 -15.99 18.75 3.57
C PRO A 306 -15.23 20.09 3.53
N GLU A 307 -13.92 20.05 3.74
CA GLU A 307 -13.03 21.19 3.54
C GLU A 307 -12.78 21.44 2.05
N GLU A 308 -12.75 20.36 1.28
CA GLU A 308 -12.49 20.41 -0.15
C GLU A 308 -13.22 19.29 -0.90
N VAL A 309 -13.65 19.59 -2.11
CA VAL A 309 -14.29 18.62 -3.03
C VAL A 309 -13.71 18.82 -4.42
N THR A 310 -12.98 17.82 -4.91
CA THR A 310 -12.31 17.87 -6.20
C THR A 310 -12.89 16.81 -7.15
N ALA A 311 -13.20 17.18 -8.39
CA ALA A 311 -13.61 16.21 -9.41
C ALA A 311 -12.43 15.33 -9.79
N ILE A 312 -12.62 14.00 -9.80
CA ILE A 312 -11.63 13.04 -10.27
C ILE A 312 -11.71 13.01 -11.80
N PRO A 313 -10.69 13.45 -12.54
CA PRO A 313 -10.76 13.55 -13.98
C PRO A 313 -10.86 12.17 -14.65
N ASP A 314 -11.46 12.12 -15.83
CA ASP A 314 -11.42 10.93 -16.69
C ASP A 314 -9.98 10.76 -17.22
N PRO A 315 -9.35 9.59 -17.01
CA PRO A 315 -7.99 9.32 -17.48
C PRO A 315 -7.91 9.01 -18.98
N GLY A 316 -8.97 9.16 -19.74
CA GLY A 316 -9.07 8.79 -21.14
C GLY A 316 -9.57 7.35 -21.34
N CYS A 317 -10.58 6.93 -20.60
CA CYS A 317 -11.27 5.67 -20.89
C CYS A 317 -11.88 5.70 -22.31
N PRO A 318 -11.95 4.54 -23.03
CA PRO A 318 -12.60 4.46 -24.35
C PRO A 318 -14.02 5.03 -24.37
N ALA A 319 -14.72 4.93 -23.23
CA ALA A 319 -15.95 5.67 -22.95
C ALA A 319 -15.80 6.34 -21.58
N ALA A 320 -15.89 7.66 -21.52
CA ALA A 320 -15.71 8.43 -20.27
C ALA A 320 -16.70 8.02 -19.17
N VAL A 321 -17.89 7.55 -19.53
CA VAL A 321 -18.89 7.03 -18.60
C VAL A 321 -18.41 5.78 -17.85
N ASP A 322 -17.46 5.05 -18.42
CA ASP A 322 -16.91 3.81 -17.86
C ASP A 322 -15.76 4.04 -16.87
N TRP A 323 -15.33 5.27 -16.63
CA TRP A 323 -14.38 5.56 -15.57
C TRP A 323 -14.98 5.30 -14.20
N ARG A 324 -14.34 4.44 -13.41
CA ARG A 324 -14.76 4.02 -12.07
C ARG A 324 -13.61 4.19 -11.07
N PRO A 325 -13.40 5.41 -10.53
CA PRO A 325 -12.46 5.61 -9.43
C PRO A 325 -13.00 4.92 -8.17
N PHE A 326 -12.10 4.33 -7.37
CA PHE A 326 -12.49 3.63 -6.16
C PHE A 326 -11.42 3.71 -5.07
N GLY A 327 -10.20 3.18 -5.33
CA GLY A 327 -9.14 3.02 -4.36
C GLY A 327 -8.36 4.29 -4.06
N LEU A 328 -7.82 4.37 -2.87
CA LEU A 328 -6.89 5.42 -2.43
C LEU A 328 -5.58 4.83 -1.95
N GLY A 329 -4.50 5.58 -2.11
CA GLY A 329 -3.21 5.33 -1.51
C GLY A 329 -2.52 6.64 -1.15
N LEU A 330 -1.68 6.62 -0.12
CA LEU A 330 -0.83 7.75 0.26
C LEU A 330 0.62 7.27 0.32
N HIS A 331 1.54 8.03 -0.25
CA HIS A 331 2.96 7.70 -0.21
C HIS A 331 3.83 8.94 -0.40
N ASP A 332 4.79 9.13 0.52
CA ASP A 332 5.79 10.19 0.44
C ASP A 332 5.21 11.59 0.15
N GLY A 333 4.09 11.92 0.82
CA GLY A 333 3.43 13.23 0.71
C GLY A 333 2.58 13.41 -0.55
N ILE A 334 2.30 12.35 -1.29
CA ILE A 334 1.45 12.34 -2.50
C ILE A 334 0.25 11.42 -2.26
N GLY A 335 -0.92 11.88 -2.69
CA GLY A 335 -2.13 11.05 -2.74
C GLY A 335 -2.28 10.39 -4.11
N TYR A 336 -2.92 9.22 -4.14
CA TYR A 336 -3.17 8.44 -5.36
C TYR A 336 -4.62 7.97 -5.38
N VAL A 337 -5.31 8.22 -6.48
CA VAL A 337 -6.63 7.63 -6.76
C VAL A 337 -6.45 6.53 -7.80
N GLY A 338 -6.92 5.35 -7.46
CA GLY A 338 -7.00 4.21 -8.36
C GLY A 338 -8.41 3.93 -8.82
N GLY A 339 -8.54 3.44 -10.03
CA GLY A 339 -9.81 3.02 -10.58
C GLY A 339 -9.63 2.21 -11.86
N VAL A 340 -10.73 1.91 -12.49
CA VAL A 340 -10.74 1.13 -13.73
C VAL A 340 -11.60 1.80 -14.81
N CYS A 341 -11.22 1.60 -16.07
CA CYS A 341 -12.15 1.73 -17.18
C CYS A 341 -12.95 0.42 -17.21
N SER A 342 -14.24 0.48 -16.88
CA SER A 342 -15.07 -0.69 -16.60
C SER A 342 -15.53 -1.45 -17.85
N GLY A 343 -15.45 -0.84 -19.03
CA GLY A 343 -15.94 -1.42 -20.29
C GLY A 343 -17.43 -1.71 -20.30
N GLU A 344 -18.21 -1.18 -19.35
CA GLU A 344 -19.63 -1.50 -19.20
C GLU A 344 -20.45 -1.05 -20.40
N SER A 345 -20.21 0.15 -20.91
CA SER A 345 -20.95 0.69 -22.05
C SER A 345 -20.58 0.07 -23.38
N THR A 346 -19.38 -0.48 -23.49
CA THR A 346 -18.88 -1.07 -24.74
C THR A 346 -18.98 -2.59 -24.77
N GLY A 347 -19.04 -3.25 -23.62
CA GLY A 347 -19.05 -4.70 -23.48
C GLY A 347 -17.73 -5.38 -23.93
N LYS A 348 -16.63 -4.62 -24.04
CA LYS A 348 -15.37 -5.12 -24.59
C LYS A 348 -14.30 -5.29 -23.50
N VAL A 349 -13.72 -6.48 -23.42
CA VAL A 349 -12.57 -6.77 -22.54
C VAL A 349 -11.36 -5.90 -22.90
N SER A 350 -11.16 -5.58 -24.18
CA SER A 350 -10.07 -4.70 -24.64
C SER A 350 -10.13 -3.28 -24.05
N ASP A 351 -11.29 -2.87 -23.55
CA ASP A 351 -11.50 -1.52 -23.01
C ASP A 351 -11.27 -1.48 -21.50
N LEU A 352 -11.05 -2.64 -20.86
CA LEU A 352 -10.71 -2.74 -19.44
C LEU A 352 -9.29 -2.25 -19.19
N ARG A 353 -9.14 -1.29 -18.29
CA ARG A 353 -7.83 -0.74 -17.90
C ARG A 353 -7.80 -0.46 -16.41
N ALA A 354 -6.64 -0.67 -15.79
CA ALA A 354 -6.34 -0.14 -14.48
C ALA A 354 -5.65 1.20 -14.61
N VAL A 355 -6.06 2.17 -13.82
CA VAL A 355 -5.49 3.52 -13.85
C VAL A 355 -5.22 4.00 -12.44
N VAL A 356 -4.05 4.66 -12.24
CA VAL A 356 -3.72 5.36 -11.00
C VAL A 356 -3.26 6.77 -11.33
N MET A 357 -3.89 7.75 -10.69
CA MET A 357 -3.57 9.17 -10.84
C MET A 357 -3.10 9.75 -9.51
N PRO A 358 -1.92 10.40 -9.49
CA PRO A 358 -1.49 11.17 -8.33
C PRO A 358 -2.32 12.43 -8.14
N PHE A 359 -2.41 12.90 -6.90
CA PHE A 359 -2.94 14.22 -6.57
C PHE A 359 -2.15 14.86 -5.44
N ASP A 360 -2.11 16.17 -5.42
CA ASP A 360 -1.50 16.97 -4.38
C ASP A 360 -2.40 16.99 -3.13
N LEU A 361 -1.84 16.62 -1.96
CA LEU A 361 -2.63 16.50 -0.72
C LEU A 361 -3.16 17.84 -0.20
N ALA A 362 -2.46 18.95 -0.49
CA ALA A 362 -2.86 20.25 0.02
C ALA A 362 -3.96 20.91 -0.84
N THR A 363 -3.94 20.65 -2.15
CA THR A 363 -4.81 21.33 -3.13
C THR A 363 -5.81 20.41 -3.82
N GLY A 364 -5.73 19.10 -3.60
CA GLY A 364 -6.55 18.11 -4.31
C GLY A 364 -6.28 18.02 -5.83
N ALA A 365 -5.29 18.78 -6.35
CA ALA A 365 -5.04 18.87 -7.78
C ALA A 365 -4.48 17.58 -8.36
N PHE A 366 -5.19 17.01 -9.35
CA PHE A 366 -4.76 15.79 -10.02
C PHE A 366 -3.66 16.03 -11.05
N GLN A 367 -2.79 15.04 -11.18
CA GLN A 367 -1.72 14.98 -12.18
C GLN A 367 -2.02 13.91 -13.21
N THR A 368 -1.18 13.84 -14.26
CA THR A 368 -1.24 12.77 -15.27
C THR A 368 -1.13 11.40 -14.62
N ALA A 369 -1.89 10.43 -15.12
CA ALA A 369 -1.85 9.06 -14.63
C ALA A 369 -0.42 8.50 -14.67
N VAL A 370 0.00 7.90 -13.56
CA VAL A 370 1.30 7.21 -13.44
C VAL A 370 1.20 5.73 -13.72
N LEU A 371 -0.01 5.17 -13.78
CA LEU A 371 -0.29 3.83 -14.25
C LEU A 371 -1.54 3.88 -15.12
N ASN A 372 -1.48 3.29 -16.31
CA ASN A 372 -2.61 3.13 -17.23
C ASN A 372 -2.39 1.87 -18.07
N GLN A 373 -2.84 0.72 -17.57
CA GLN A 373 -2.55 -0.59 -18.17
C GLN A 373 -3.79 -1.41 -18.50
N PRO A 374 -3.80 -2.14 -19.62
CA PRO A 374 -4.85 -3.11 -19.92
C PRO A 374 -4.98 -4.17 -18.82
N LEU A 375 -6.22 -4.61 -18.57
CA LEU A 375 -6.53 -5.74 -17.68
C LEU A 375 -6.80 -7.01 -18.50
N ASP A 376 -5.90 -7.31 -19.43
CA ASP A 376 -5.96 -8.44 -20.37
C ASP A 376 -5.01 -9.59 -20.02
N TYR A 377 -4.33 -9.49 -18.89
CA TYR A 377 -3.39 -10.52 -18.44
C TYR A 377 -4.11 -11.80 -17.98
N PRO A 378 -3.46 -12.97 -18.04
CA PRO A 378 -4.05 -14.24 -17.60
C PRO A 378 -4.14 -14.29 -16.07
N ARG A 379 -5.28 -13.85 -15.53
CA ARG A 379 -5.56 -13.85 -14.10
C ARG A 379 -5.65 -15.26 -13.53
N GLY A 380 -6.06 -16.22 -14.32
CA GLY A 380 -6.32 -17.59 -13.91
C GLY A 380 -7.75 -17.81 -13.42
N SER A 381 -8.19 -19.07 -13.49
CA SER A 381 -9.54 -19.49 -13.11
C SER A 381 -9.84 -19.25 -11.64
N THR A 382 -11.03 -18.81 -11.31
CA THR A 382 -11.53 -18.67 -9.94
C THR A 382 -12.20 -19.95 -9.45
N VAL A 383 -13.04 -20.57 -10.28
CA VAL A 383 -13.82 -21.77 -9.93
C VAL A 383 -13.04 -23.07 -10.11
N GLY A 384 -11.98 -23.05 -10.92
CA GLY A 384 -11.15 -24.24 -11.15
C GLY A 384 -11.75 -25.24 -12.15
N GLY A 385 -12.65 -24.79 -13.00
CA GLY A 385 -13.26 -25.58 -14.09
C GLY A 385 -14.77 -25.35 -14.15
N GLY A 386 -15.29 -25.32 -15.32
CA GLY A 386 -16.69 -25.02 -15.57
C GLY A 386 -16.85 -24.01 -16.72
N PRO A 387 -18.07 -23.83 -17.24
CA PRO A 387 -18.29 -22.94 -18.36
C PRO A 387 -18.09 -21.44 -18.02
N CYS A 388 -18.25 -21.06 -16.74
CA CYS A 388 -18.10 -19.69 -16.26
C CYS A 388 -17.13 -19.64 -15.09
N ASP A 389 -15.87 -19.93 -15.38
CA ASP A 389 -14.82 -20.16 -14.39
C ASP A 389 -14.03 -18.89 -13.97
N GLY A 390 -14.34 -17.75 -14.58
CA GLY A 390 -13.71 -16.48 -14.24
C GLY A 390 -12.23 -16.38 -14.54
N ALA A 391 -11.75 -16.98 -15.62
CA ALA A 391 -10.31 -17.04 -15.94
C ALA A 391 -9.68 -15.69 -16.29
N GLY A 392 -10.46 -14.65 -16.61
CA GLY A 392 -10.02 -13.29 -16.91
C GLY A 392 -10.80 -12.26 -16.13
N TRP A 393 -10.60 -11.00 -16.47
CA TRP A 393 -11.48 -9.91 -16.10
C TRP A 393 -12.55 -9.71 -17.17
N PHE A 394 -13.74 -9.30 -16.75
CA PHE A 394 -14.89 -9.10 -17.63
C PHE A 394 -15.41 -7.66 -17.49
N PRO A 395 -15.96 -7.08 -18.58
CA PRO A 395 -16.62 -5.79 -18.51
C PRO A 395 -17.75 -5.81 -17.46
N TRP A 396 -17.94 -4.71 -16.76
CA TRP A 396 -19.06 -4.57 -15.85
C TRP A 396 -20.37 -4.77 -16.60
N THR A 397 -21.35 -5.35 -15.92
CA THR A 397 -22.69 -5.57 -16.49
C THR A 397 -23.75 -5.06 -15.52
N SER A 398 -24.95 -4.79 -16.04
CA SER A 398 -26.13 -4.51 -15.21
C SER A 398 -26.97 -5.76 -14.90
N THR A 399 -26.65 -6.88 -15.54
CA THR A 399 -27.38 -8.15 -15.42
C THR A 399 -26.42 -9.30 -15.06
N TYR A 400 -26.96 -10.42 -14.59
CA TYR A 400 -26.15 -11.63 -14.41
C TYR A 400 -25.76 -12.21 -15.75
N PRO A 401 -24.51 -12.66 -15.93
CA PRO A 401 -24.07 -13.32 -17.14
C PRO A 401 -24.76 -14.69 -17.28
N VAL A 402 -25.31 -14.93 -18.44
CA VAL A 402 -25.92 -16.24 -18.82
C VAL A 402 -24.92 -17.12 -19.59
N SER A 403 -23.84 -16.50 -20.08
CA SER A 403 -22.75 -17.18 -20.78
C SER A 403 -21.43 -16.45 -20.57
N GLN A 404 -20.33 -17.17 -20.71
CA GLN A 404 -18.98 -16.63 -20.64
C GLN A 404 -18.14 -17.26 -21.74
N ASN A 405 -17.42 -16.45 -22.52
CA ASN A 405 -16.61 -16.92 -23.66
C ASN A 405 -17.41 -17.80 -24.64
N GLY A 406 -18.68 -17.45 -24.89
CA GLY A 406 -19.56 -18.18 -25.79
C GLY A 406 -20.13 -19.49 -25.25
N ARG A 407 -19.89 -19.81 -23.98
CA ARG A 407 -20.42 -21.04 -23.31
C ARG A 407 -21.50 -20.66 -22.31
N PRO A 408 -22.69 -21.28 -22.34
CA PRO A 408 -23.72 -21.07 -21.34
C PRO A 408 -23.23 -21.45 -19.93
N CYS A 409 -23.51 -20.57 -18.92
CA CYS A 409 -23.16 -20.83 -17.52
C CYS A 409 -23.97 -21.96 -16.88
N GLY A 410 -25.20 -22.15 -17.34
CA GLY A 410 -26.11 -23.15 -16.77
C GLY A 410 -26.39 -22.90 -15.28
N ASN A 411 -26.55 -23.99 -14.53
CA ASN A 411 -26.78 -23.93 -13.07
C ASN A 411 -25.50 -24.12 -12.25
N SER A 412 -24.34 -23.88 -12.87
CA SER A 412 -23.04 -24.04 -12.22
C SER A 412 -22.70 -22.82 -11.36
N THR A 413 -21.68 -22.95 -10.52
CA THR A 413 -21.04 -21.78 -9.87
C THR A 413 -20.53 -20.83 -10.95
N ILE A 414 -20.86 -19.56 -10.83
CA ILE A 414 -20.43 -18.51 -11.76
C ILE A 414 -19.39 -17.63 -11.07
N ALA A 415 -18.24 -17.50 -11.70
CA ALA A 415 -17.29 -16.43 -11.48
C ALA A 415 -17.23 -15.55 -12.74
N ASN A 416 -17.53 -14.27 -12.58
CA ASN A 416 -17.46 -13.30 -13.68
C ASN A 416 -16.79 -12.02 -13.17
N PRO A 417 -15.49 -12.09 -12.82
CA PRO A 417 -14.82 -11.00 -12.15
C PRO A 417 -14.91 -9.68 -12.92
N GLU A 418 -15.60 -8.72 -12.31
CA GLU A 418 -15.73 -7.34 -12.75
C GLU A 418 -14.73 -6.50 -11.94
N PRO A 419 -13.65 -5.96 -12.53
CA PRO A 419 -12.56 -5.39 -11.76
C PRO A 419 -12.97 -4.08 -11.07
N GLU A 420 -12.59 -3.93 -9.79
CA GLU A 420 -12.53 -2.69 -9.05
C GLU A 420 -11.14 -2.57 -8.42
N LEU A 421 -10.43 -1.48 -8.67
CA LEU A 421 -9.16 -1.22 -7.99
C LEU A 421 -9.46 -0.63 -6.61
N GLY A 422 -9.51 -1.51 -5.60
CA GLY A 422 -10.03 -1.17 -4.28
C GLY A 422 -8.99 -0.54 -3.35
N GLU A 423 -7.72 -0.93 -3.45
CA GLU A 423 -6.67 -0.48 -2.54
C GLU A 423 -5.34 -0.27 -3.26
N ILE A 424 -4.58 0.72 -2.80
CA ILE A 424 -3.22 1.04 -3.26
C ILE A 424 -2.32 1.19 -2.04
N ALA A 425 -1.21 0.47 -2.02
CA ALA A 425 -0.15 0.64 -1.04
C ALA A 425 1.21 0.71 -1.72
N PHE A 426 2.24 1.09 -0.98
CA PHE A 426 3.59 1.22 -1.52
C PHE A 426 4.58 0.43 -0.67
N GLU A 427 5.35 -0.41 -1.35
CA GLU A 427 6.47 -1.13 -0.77
C GLU A 427 7.63 -0.18 -0.40
N THR A 428 8.53 -0.67 0.42
CA THR A 428 9.71 0.09 0.85
C THR A 428 10.63 0.44 -0.33
N ASP A 429 10.62 -0.35 -1.40
CA ASP A 429 11.38 -0.12 -2.63
C ASP A 429 10.69 0.89 -3.60
N GLY A 430 9.54 1.44 -3.19
CA GLY A 430 8.75 2.36 -4.01
C GLY A 430 7.84 1.66 -5.03
N SER A 431 7.83 0.34 -5.09
CA SER A 431 6.86 -0.40 -5.91
C SER A 431 5.44 -0.21 -5.38
N MET A 432 4.48 -0.15 -6.28
CA MET A 432 3.07 -0.01 -5.96
C MET A 432 2.42 -1.39 -5.84
N LEU A 433 1.61 -1.57 -4.81
CA LEU A 433 0.74 -2.74 -4.64
C LEU A 433 -0.67 -2.34 -5.01
N LEU A 434 -1.33 -3.14 -5.83
CA LEU A 434 -2.66 -2.91 -6.37
C LEU A 434 -3.56 -4.08 -6.01
N ALA A 435 -4.57 -3.84 -5.20
CA ALA A 435 -5.53 -4.86 -4.83
C ALA A 435 -6.85 -4.66 -5.57
N PHE A 436 -7.25 -5.68 -6.32
CA PHE A 436 -8.47 -5.68 -7.13
C PHE A 436 -9.56 -6.48 -6.45
N ARG A 437 -10.74 -5.84 -6.29
CA ARG A 437 -12.00 -6.44 -5.88
C ARG A 437 -12.77 -6.92 -7.11
N ASP A 438 -13.65 -7.83 -6.87
CA ASP A 438 -14.65 -8.30 -7.86
C ASP A 438 -16.02 -7.70 -7.52
N ARG A 439 -16.43 -6.69 -8.30
CA ARG A 439 -17.77 -6.10 -8.19
C ARG A 439 -18.89 -7.13 -8.34
N PHE A 440 -18.70 -8.15 -9.18
CA PHE A 440 -19.69 -9.22 -9.36
C PHE A 440 -19.98 -9.95 -8.05
N GLY A 441 -18.98 -10.10 -7.17
CA GLY A 441 -19.12 -10.65 -5.83
C GLY A 441 -20.01 -9.80 -4.92
N ASP A 442 -20.03 -8.48 -5.08
CA ASP A 442 -20.89 -7.57 -4.32
C ASP A 442 -22.34 -7.52 -4.85
N ARG A 443 -22.56 -8.02 -6.03
CA ARG A 443 -23.87 -8.16 -6.65
C ARG A 443 -24.56 -9.49 -6.28
N ALA A 444 -23.86 -10.39 -5.60
CA ALA A 444 -24.41 -11.65 -5.11
C ALA A 444 -25.50 -11.40 -4.06
N PRO A 445 -26.66 -12.07 -4.15
CA PRO A 445 -27.62 -12.04 -3.06
C PRO A 445 -27.08 -12.83 -1.87
N ALA A 446 -27.57 -12.52 -0.66
CA ALA A 446 -27.27 -13.28 0.52
C ALA A 446 -27.82 -14.70 0.44
N GLY A 447 -27.03 -15.64 0.98
CA GLY A 447 -27.40 -17.04 1.11
C GLY A 447 -27.29 -17.86 -0.18
N PRO A 448 -27.24 -19.19 -0.06
CA PRO A 448 -27.56 -20.05 -1.18
C PRO A 448 -29.06 -19.87 -1.44
N THR A 449 -29.45 -19.32 -2.56
CA THR A 449 -30.85 -19.26 -2.96
C THR A 449 -31.29 -20.68 -3.35
N PRO A 450 -32.08 -21.37 -2.56
CA PRO A 450 -32.58 -22.69 -2.94
C PRO A 450 -33.38 -22.55 -4.23
N GLY A 451 -32.98 -23.23 -5.30
CA GLY A 451 -33.70 -23.29 -6.55
C GLY A 451 -33.42 -22.17 -7.55
N SER A 452 -32.54 -21.21 -7.26
CA SER A 452 -32.07 -20.26 -8.24
C SER A 452 -30.67 -20.58 -8.72
N ALA A 453 -30.48 -20.38 -9.98
CA ALA A 453 -29.20 -20.53 -10.69
C ALA A 453 -28.02 -19.92 -9.94
N ALA A 454 -26.92 -20.66 -9.95
CA ALA A 454 -25.57 -20.16 -9.79
C ALA A 454 -25.21 -19.53 -8.44
N VAL A 455 -24.50 -20.30 -7.66
CA VAL A 455 -23.66 -19.77 -6.57
C VAL A 455 -22.63 -18.82 -7.18
N VAL A 456 -22.68 -17.56 -6.81
CA VAL A 456 -21.66 -16.58 -7.19
C VAL A 456 -20.37 -16.84 -6.44
N MET A 457 -19.24 -16.86 -7.15
CA MET A 457 -17.91 -16.88 -6.56
C MET A 457 -17.18 -15.59 -6.91
N SER A 458 -16.75 -14.86 -5.89
CA SER A 458 -15.99 -13.66 -6.06
C SER A 458 -14.54 -13.95 -6.42
N GLY A 459 -14.00 -13.20 -7.37
CA GLY A 459 -12.66 -13.40 -7.90
C GLY A 459 -11.86 -12.11 -8.01
N GLY A 460 -11.17 -11.70 -6.95
CA GLY A 460 -10.24 -10.58 -6.97
C GLY A 460 -8.81 -10.97 -7.31
N ASP A 461 -7.89 -10.02 -7.22
CA ASP A 461 -6.46 -10.23 -7.48
C ASP A 461 -5.60 -9.23 -6.72
N LEU A 462 -4.33 -9.56 -6.53
CA LEU A 462 -3.32 -8.68 -5.98
C LEU A 462 -2.13 -8.60 -6.94
N ASN A 463 -1.72 -7.39 -7.30
CA ASN A 463 -0.62 -7.17 -8.23
C ASN A 463 0.41 -6.21 -7.65
N LYS A 464 1.66 -6.37 -8.08
CA LYS A 464 2.74 -5.42 -7.86
C LYS A 464 3.00 -4.66 -9.16
N ALA A 465 3.27 -3.36 -9.06
CA ALA A 465 3.71 -2.54 -10.17
C ALA A 465 5.04 -1.87 -9.81
N CYS A 466 6.01 -1.94 -10.68
CA CYS A 466 7.32 -1.35 -10.48
C CYS A 466 7.45 -0.01 -11.19
N PRO A 467 8.23 0.92 -10.63
CA PRO A 467 8.52 2.18 -11.29
C PRO A 467 9.47 1.96 -12.49
N VAL A 468 9.08 2.48 -13.66
CA VAL A 468 9.86 2.44 -14.90
C VAL A 468 9.73 3.80 -15.57
N ASP A 469 10.81 4.55 -15.68
CA ASP A 469 10.87 5.86 -16.37
C ASP A 469 9.77 6.85 -15.91
N GLY A 470 9.51 6.92 -14.61
CA GLY A 470 8.51 7.83 -14.03
C GLY A 470 7.06 7.35 -14.10
N MET A 471 6.82 6.17 -14.68
CA MET A 471 5.54 5.48 -14.73
C MET A 471 5.60 4.20 -13.89
N TYR A 472 4.45 3.58 -13.66
CA TYR A 472 4.36 2.26 -13.06
C TYR A 472 3.91 1.23 -14.10
N VAL A 473 4.56 0.07 -14.07
CA VAL A 473 4.21 -1.09 -14.91
C VAL A 473 3.81 -2.25 -14.00
N MET A 474 2.60 -2.77 -14.18
CA MET A 474 2.15 -3.96 -13.43
C MET A 474 2.98 -5.18 -13.80
N ASP A 475 3.41 -5.95 -12.80
CA ASP A 475 4.14 -7.20 -12.99
C ASP A 475 3.19 -8.35 -13.39
N THR A 476 2.45 -8.10 -14.45
CA THR A 476 1.64 -9.09 -15.17
C THR A 476 2.43 -9.59 -16.38
N ASN A 477 2.41 -10.87 -16.65
CA ASN A 477 3.25 -11.46 -17.71
C ASN A 477 4.76 -11.12 -17.55
N ASN A 478 5.22 -11.01 -16.31
CA ASN A 478 6.59 -10.64 -15.94
C ASN A 478 7.02 -9.25 -16.47
N GLY A 479 6.10 -8.30 -16.48
CA GLY A 479 6.32 -6.96 -17.04
C GLY A 479 7.45 -6.17 -16.36
N CYS A 480 7.72 -6.40 -15.07
CA CYS A 480 8.86 -5.83 -14.34
C CYS A 480 10.05 -6.78 -14.21
N GLY A 481 9.94 -8.03 -14.67
CA GLY A 481 10.96 -9.04 -14.43
C GLY A 481 11.10 -9.50 -12.97
N LEU A 482 10.17 -9.15 -12.10
CA LEU A 482 10.22 -9.43 -10.67
C LEU A 482 9.45 -10.67 -10.26
N SER A 483 8.58 -11.20 -11.12
CA SER A 483 7.75 -12.34 -10.79
C SER A 483 8.57 -13.61 -10.58
N PRO A 484 8.51 -14.23 -9.39
CA PRO A 484 9.22 -15.49 -9.12
C PRO A 484 8.69 -16.66 -9.96
N ARG A 485 7.56 -16.50 -10.67
CA ARG A 485 6.90 -17.51 -11.50
C ARG A 485 6.85 -17.16 -12.98
N GLY A 486 7.40 -16.01 -13.37
CA GLY A 486 7.45 -15.57 -14.78
C GLY A 486 6.13 -15.08 -15.36
N THR A 487 5.03 -15.01 -14.56
CA THR A 487 3.72 -14.55 -15.04
C THR A 487 3.22 -13.33 -14.30
N ARG A 488 3.06 -13.42 -13.00
CA ARG A 488 2.65 -12.32 -12.13
C ARG A 488 3.33 -12.46 -10.77
N PHE A 489 3.48 -11.35 -10.07
CA PHE A 489 4.24 -11.33 -8.82
C PHE A 489 3.55 -12.13 -7.72
N PHE A 490 2.27 -11.84 -7.44
CA PHE A 490 1.50 -12.60 -6.46
C PHE A 490 0.65 -13.67 -7.14
N ASP A 491 0.56 -14.80 -6.48
CA ASP A 491 -0.38 -15.86 -6.84
C ASP A 491 -1.29 -16.13 -5.64
N THR A 492 -2.53 -15.71 -5.78
CA THR A 492 -3.56 -15.88 -4.76
C THR A 492 -4.34 -17.20 -4.93
N SER A 493 -3.72 -18.18 -5.60
CA SER A 493 -4.30 -19.52 -5.76
C SER A 493 -3.93 -20.40 -4.59
N TRP A 494 -4.91 -20.77 -3.79
CA TRP A 494 -4.77 -21.73 -2.70
C TRP A 494 -5.88 -22.77 -2.70
N GLY A 495 -5.50 -24.03 -2.47
CA GLY A 495 -6.42 -25.16 -2.38
C GLY A 495 -7.33 -25.31 -3.60
N GLY A 496 -8.60 -25.53 -3.36
CA GLY A 496 -9.63 -25.62 -4.39
C GLY A 496 -10.17 -24.29 -4.89
N HIS A 497 -9.81 -23.19 -4.23
CA HIS A 497 -10.26 -21.84 -4.56
C HIS A 497 -9.08 -20.97 -4.99
N ARG A 498 -9.27 -20.20 -6.06
CA ARG A 498 -8.19 -19.46 -6.69
C ARG A 498 -8.60 -18.01 -6.92
N ASN A 499 -7.65 -17.09 -6.71
CA ASN A 499 -7.85 -15.67 -7.01
C ASN A 499 -9.10 -15.11 -6.34
N THR A 500 -9.21 -15.27 -5.03
CA THR A 500 -10.40 -14.97 -4.22
C THR A 500 -10.19 -13.81 -3.25
N ALA A 501 -9.23 -12.92 -3.53
CA ALA A 501 -9.02 -11.69 -2.77
C ALA A 501 -10.24 -10.76 -2.85
N PHE A 502 -10.48 -9.99 -1.78
CA PHE A 502 -11.56 -9.01 -1.71
C PHE A 502 -11.07 -7.55 -1.75
N ALA A 503 -9.81 -7.35 -2.15
CA ALA A 503 -9.09 -6.09 -2.24
C ALA A 503 -8.77 -5.37 -0.92
N GLY A 504 -9.19 -5.84 0.23
CA GLY A 504 -8.65 -5.34 1.49
C GLY A 504 -7.17 -5.73 1.59
N MET A 505 -6.30 -4.78 1.91
CA MET A 505 -4.87 -5.01 1.94
C MET A 505 -4.20 -4.14 2.99
N ALA A 506 -3.45 -4.76 3.91
CA ALA A 506 -2.65 -4.07 4.91
C ALA A 506 -1.18 -4.46 4.76
N LEU A 507 -0.34 -3.45 4.61
CA LEU A 507 1.12 -3.59 4.53
C LEU A 507 1.76 -2.98 5.78
N SER A 508 2.29 -3.81 6.66
CA SER A 508 3.25 -3.40 7.68
C SER A 508 4.66 -3.58 7.14
N LYS A 509 5.43 -2.50 7.04
CA LYS A 509 6.77 -2.55 6.43
C LYS A 509 7.81 -3.30 7.27
N VAL A 510 7.50 -3.59 8.54
CA VAL A 510 8.34 -4.40 9.45
C VAL A 510 8.00 -5.89 9.44
N GLU A 511 6.93 -6.28 8.73
CA GLU A 511 6.52 -7.67 8.57
C GLU A 511 6.95 -8.23 7.19
N ASN A 512 7.14 -9.55 7.10
CA ASN A 512 7.54 -10.21 5.86
C ASN A 512 6.35 -10.57 4.95
N THR A 513 5.14 -10.27 5.38
CA THR A 513 3.92 -10.61 4.65
C THR A 513 3.04 -9.38 4.43
N ILE A 514 2.14 -9.48 3.46
CA ILE A 514 1.03 -8.58 3.24
C ILE A 514 -0.22 -9.30 3.68
N ALA A 515 -1.03 -8.68 4.53
CA ALA A 515 -2.34 -9.20 4.89
C ALA A 515 -3.37 -8.78 3.84
N THR A 516 -4.21 -9.71 3.39
CA THR A 516 -5.28 -9.42 2.42
C THR A 516 -6.59 -10.11 2.80
N SER A 517 -7.71 -9.42 2.63
CA SER A 517 -9.03 -10.02 2.79
C SER A 517 -9.32 -11.02 1.66
N ALA A 518 -9.82 -12.21 2.00
CA ALA A 518 -10.02 -13.27 1.02
C ALA A 518 -11.11 -14.27 1.42
N PHE A 519 -11.61 -14.98 0.42
CA PHE A 519 -12.39 -16.19 0.66
C PHE A 519 -11.45 -17.38 0.85
N ASP A 520 -11.81 -18.25 1.79
CA ASP A 520 -11.13 -19.50 2.10
C ASP A 520 -9.65 -19.38 2.51
N PRO A 521 -9.32 -18.49 3.47
CA PRO A 521 -7.93 -18.24 3.86
C PRO A 521 -7.21 -19.47 4.46
N ASN A 522 -7.95 -20.48 4.91
CA ASN A 522 -7.43 -21.69 5.55
C ASN A 522 -7.67 -22.97 4.74
N HIS A 523 -8.07 -22.86 3.48
CA HIS A 523 -8.35 -24.01 2.59
C HIS A 523 -9.44 -24.98 3.13
N THR A 524 -10.40 -24.44 3.86
CA THR A 524 -11.51 -25.22 4.42
C THR A 524 -12.79 -25.17 3.58
N ALA A 525 -12.77 -24.39 2.49
CA ALA A 525 -13.85 -24.18 1.53
C ALA A 525 -15.12 -23.49 2.08
N LEU A 526 -15.13 -23.01 3.32
CA LEU A 526 -16.34 -22.56 3.99
C LEU A 526 -16.23 -21.21 4.69
N GLY A 527 -15.13 -20.46 4.50
CA GLY A 527 -14.91 -19.28 5.29
C GLY A 527 -14.38 -18.08 4.52
N TYR A 528 -14.52 -16.94 5.13
CA TYR A 528 -13.87 -15.70 4.73
C TYR A 528 -12.91 -15.24 5.84
N GLY A 529 -11.94 -14.44 5.48
CA GLY A 529 -10.98 -13.94 6.45
C GLY A 529 -9.76 -13.27 5.82
N THR A 530 -8.64 -13.39 6.49
CA THR A 530 -7.39 -12.75 6.08
C THR A 530 -6.37 -13.80 5.68
N SER A 531 -5.82 -13.65 4.49
CA SER A 531 -4.65 -14.40 4.01
C SER A 531 -3.40 -13.56 4.13
N PHE A 532 -2.24 -14.21 4.27
CA PHE A 532 -0.95 -13.54 4.40
C PHE A 532 -0.03 -14.00 3.27
N LEU A 533 0.33 -13.06 2.39
CA LEU A 533 1.17 -13.30 1.22
C LEU A 533 2.60 -12.86 1.51
N GLN A 534 3.59 -13.64 1.11
CA GLN A 534 5.00 -13.25 1.23
C GLN A 534 5.29 -12.03 0.36
N ARG A 535 5.97 -11.03 0.92
CA ARG A 535 6.33 -9.78 0.22
C ARG A 535 7.32 -10.00 -0.93
N ASP A 536 8.04 -11.11 -0.94
CA ASP A 536 8.94 -11.52 -2.04
C ASP A 536 8.21 -12.24 -3.18
N GLY A 537 6.89 -12.33 -3.16
CA GLY A 537 6.06 -12.99 -4.17
C GLY A 537 6.10 -14.51 -4.10
N LYS A 538 6.87 -15.10 -3.19
CA LYS A 538 6.84 -16.54 -2.98
C LYS A 538 5.58 -16.92 -2.23
N GLN A 539 5.03 -18.07 -2.60
CA GLN A 539 3.85 -18.58 -1.93
C GLN A 539 4.24 -19.19 -0.58
N ASP A 540 3.67 -18.66 0.50
CA ASP A 540 3.50 -19.43 1.72
C ASP A 540 2.01 -19.69 1.93
N PRO A 541 1.54 -20.85 1.52
CA PRO A 541 0.11 -21.13 1.50
C PRO A 541 -0.47 -21.42 2.88
N LYS A 542 0.32 -21.35 3.94
CA LYS A 542 -0.02 -22.21 5.06
C LYS A 542 -1.03 -21.66 6.00
N PHE A 543 -1.49 -20.58 6.16
CA PHE A 543 -2.57 -20.31 7.12
C PHE A 543 -2.87 -18.81 7.19
N GLY A 544 -4.07 -18.49 6.75
CA GLY A 544 -4.76 -17.28 7.09
C GLY A 544 -5.46 -17.37 8.45
N LEU A 545 -6.25 -16.37 8.71
CA LEU A 545 -7.21 -16.34 9.80
C LEU A 545 -8.63 -16.39 9.21
N ARG A 546 -9.39 -17.45 9.53
CA ARG A 546 -10.80 -17.53 9.21
C ARG A 546 -11.60 -16.73 10.24
N LEU A 547 -12.42 -15.78 9.76
CA LEU A 547 -13.17 -14.88 10.64
C LEU A 547 -14.58 -15.35 10.96
N ASN A 548 -15.23 -16.14 10.11
CA ASN A 548 -16.55 -16.65 10.49
C ASN A 548 -16.44 -17.66 11.64
N PRO A 549 -17.24 -17.49 12.70
CA PRO A 549 -17.24 -18.37 13.87
C PRO A 549 -17.53 -19.83 13.53
N PRO A 550 -17.18 -20.78 14.41
CA PRO A 550 -17.51 -22.18 14.23
C PRO A 550 -19.01 -22.40 14.08
N GLY A 551 -19.38 -23.17 13.04
CA GLY A 551 -20.78 -23.50 12.76
C GLY A 551 -21.54 -22.44 11.97
N GLU A 552 -20.96 -21.25 11.74
CA GLU A 552 -21.52 -20.20 10.89
C GLU A 552 -21.02 -20.33 9.46
N ALA A 553 -21.93 -20.36 8.49
CA ALA A 553 -21.59 -20.24 7.09
C ALA A 553 -21.34 -18.78 6.73
N ALA A 554 -20.48 -18.53 5.73
CA ALA A 554 -20.33 -17.20 5.14
C ALA A 554 -21.69 -16.71 4.61
N ALA A 555 -22.09 -15.52 5.02
CA ALA A 555 -23.41 -14.96 4.72
C ALA A 555 -23.70 -14.85 3.21
N PHE A 556 -22.67 -14.67 2.40
CA PHE A 556 -22.74 -14.59 0.94
C PHE A 556 -22.18 -15.85 0.25
N GLY A 557 -22.07 -16.98 0.97
CA GLY A 557 -21.48 -18.18 0.43
C GLY A 557 -20.05 -17.96 -0.05
N LYS A 558 -19.81 -18.04 -1.35
CA LYS A 558 -18.49 -17.76 -1.99
C LYS A 558 -18.39 -16.33 -2.58
N GLY A 559 -19.41 -15.50 -2.39
CA GLY A 559 -19.38 -14.07 -2.75
C GLY A 559 -18.53 -13.25 -1.79
N ALA A 560 -18.37 -11.96 -2.12
CA ALA A 560 -17.61 -11.04 -1.27
C ALA A 560 -18.27 -10.90 0.11
N SER A 561 -17.51 -11.09 1.17
CA SER A 561 -18.00 -11.04 2.57
C SER A 561 -17.20 -10.07 3.43
N MET A 562 -16.21 -9.40 2.86
CA MET A 562 -15.33 -8.43 3.54
C MET A 562 -15.02 -7.26 2.62
N GLY A 563 -14.60 -6.16 3.22
CA GLY A 563 -14.01 -5.03 2.54
C GLY A 563 -12.53 -4.91 2.83
N ASP A 564 -12.13 -3.70 3.19
CA ASP A 564 -10.75 -3.30 3.42
C ASP A 564 -10.13 -3.92 4.68
N LEU A 565 -8.82 -3.79 4.78
CA LEU A 565 -7.98 -4.24 5.87
C LEU A 565 -6.94 -3.16 6.18
N GLU A 566 -6.80 -2.77 7.43
CA GLU A 566 -5.85 -1.74 7.85
C GLU A 566 -4.97 -2.23 9.01
N VAL A 567 -3.70 -1.82 9.02
CA VAL A 567 -2.77 -2.08 10.12
C VAL A 567 -2.67 -0.86 11.04
N LEU A 568 -2.91 -1.07 12.32
CA LEU A 568 -2.90 0.00 13.33
C LEU A 568 -1.47 0.25 13.82
N CYS A 569 -0.68 0.89 12.99
CA CYS A 569 0.67 1.29 13.35
C CYS A 569 0.64 2.41 14.39
N ASP A 570 1.50 2.34 15.39
CA ASP A 570 1.69 3.43 16.34
C ASP A 570 2.35 4.64 15.67
N GLN A 571 2.22 5.80 16.31
CA GLN A 571 2.96 6.97 15.89
C GLN A 571 4.46 6.74 16.11
N ALA A 572 5.27 7.15 15.14
CA ALA A 572 6.71 7.05 15.25
C ALA A 572 7.22 7.83 16.48
N PRO A 573 8.15 7.29 17.26
CA PRO A 573 8.82 8.08 18.30
C PRO A 573 9.69 9.15 17.59
N LEU A 574 9.43 10.40 17.90
CA LEU A 574 10.17 11.57 17.40
C LEU A 574 11.02 12.15 18.53
#